data_274ce5172f344e889baf8d7a714d2537
#
_entry.id   274ce5172f344e889baf8d7a714d2537
#
_cell.length_a   1.000
_cell.length_b   1.000
_cell.length_c   1.000
_cell.angle_alpha   90.00
_cell.angle_beta   90.00
_cell.angle_gamma   90.00
#
_symmetry.space_group_name_H-M   'P 1'
#
loop_
_entity.id
_entity.type
_entity.pdbx_description
1 polymer ?
#
loop_
_entity_poly.entity_id
_entity_poly.type
_entity_poly.pdbx_seq_one_letter_code
_entity_poly.pdbx_strand_id
1 'polypeptide(L)'
;MRETRFPFFIIKQYERGIVEKFGRYTRFAIPGLNFQIPILNITRIRDVREHTMEITPQEVITKDNVEIKVDGLIWVRPGFEAEDIKKTFYNIDNWKRAVIQLAQTNLRQEFGHLTLDESLIARERISQNLRETLDTMTKDWGLEVSKVEIKLIDPPSDIKAAMHKQKSAEQERRAMKLLATGRYEAAEQDKLASIQIADGKKEAEIKVAEGKARAIELVNEAAEKFFKGNAKELKRLEMTEESLKNNTKFIITQEGITPSLLIGDMPITTPDDNGKMLSNVAAASSTDTDSKSQSSKSDD
;
A
#
# COMPACT_ATOMS: atom_id res chain seq x y z
N MET A 1 3.60 49.94 -0.75
CA MET A 1 3.89 51.05 -1.69
C MET A 1 4.64 52.13 -0.93
N ARG A 2 5.74 52.61 -1.44
CA ARG A 2 6.53 53.67 -0.84
C ARG A 2 6.65 54.82 -1.83
N GLU A 3 6.38 56.01 -1.40
CA GLU A 3 6.58 57.25 -2.20
C GLU A 3 7.81 57.98 -1.73
N THR A 4 8.62 58.48 -2.64
CA THR A 4 9.79 59.28 -2.32
C THR A 4 9.77 60.60 -3.09
N ARG A 5 10.14 61.67 -2.42
CA ARG A 5 10.22 63.02 -2.97
C ARG A 5 11.63 63.64 -2.82
N PHE A 6 12.61 62.85 -2.34
CA PHE A 6 13.98 63.27 -2.19
C PHE A 6 14.71 63.31 -3.53
N PRO A 7 15.70 64.17 -3.75
CA PRO A 7 16.41 64.30 -5.00
C PRO A 7 17.19 63.04 -5.37
N PHE A 8 17.70 62.32 -4.38
CA PHE A 8 18.38 61.03 -4.55
C PHE A 8 17.61 59.97 -3.80
N PHE A 9 17.43 58.83 -4.44
CA PHE A 9 16.79 57.68 -3.81
C PHE A 9 17.39 56.38 -4.34
N ILE A 10 17.39 55.38 -3.47
CA ILE A 10 17.90 54.05 -3.80
C ILE A 10 16.73 53.11 -3.93
N ILE A 11 16.70 52.37 -5.05
CA ILE A 11 15.79 51.27 -5.29
C ILE A 11 16.56 49.98 -5.04
N LYS A 12 16.01 49.12 -4.18
CA LYS A 12 16.62 47.85 -3.86
C LYS A 12 16.41 46.84 -5.01
N GLN A 13 17.21 45.78 -5.02
CA GLN A 13 17.14 44.74 -6.07
C GLN A 13 15.74 44.14 -6.28
N TYR A 14 14.99 44.02 -5.19
CA TYR A 14 13.63 43.46 -5.16
C TYR A 14 12.54 44.53 -5.28
N GLU A 15 12.88 45.74 -5.60
CA GLU A 15 11.96 46.86 -5.79
C GLU A 15 12.04 47.37 -7.24
N ARG A 16 10.92 47.83 -7.72
CA ARG A 16 10.81 48.58 -9.00
C ARG A 16 9.96 49.81 -8.76
N GLY A 17 10.22 50.82 -9.52
CA GLY A 17 9.50 52.08 -9.35
C GLY A 17 9.12 52.72 -10.68
N ILE A 18 8.16 53.61 -10.57
CA ILE A 18 7.79 54.56 -11.63
C ILE A 18 8.03 55.96 -11.17
N VAL A 19 8.55 56.80 -12.05
CA VAL A 19 8.73 58.23 -11.84
C VAL A 19 7.64 58.98 -12.59
N GLU A 20 6.84 59.72 -11.86
CA GLU A 20 5.76 60.56 -12.39
C GLU A 20 6.21 62.03 -12.32
N LYS A 21 5.95 62.78 -13.40
CA LYS A 21 6.13 64.23 -13.46
C LYS A 21 4.76 64.85 -13.62
N PHE A 22 4.35 65.67 -12.64
CA PHE A 22 3.00 66.29 -12.62
C PHE A 22 1.88 65.24 -12.82
N GLY A 23 1.98 64.05 -12.21
CA GLY A 23 1.00 62.98 -12.32
C GLY A 23 1.06 62.15 -13.63
N ARG A 24 2.00 62.44 -14.53
CA ARG A 24 2.21 61.69 -15.77
C ARG A 24 3.40 60.80 -15.66
N TYR A 25 3.26 59.53 -16.08
CA TYR A 25 4.38 58.61 -16.19
C TYR A 25 5.48 59.18 -17.08
N THR A 26 6.73 59.18 -16.59
CA THR A 26 7.87 59.68 -17.32
C THR A 26 8.88 58.59 -17.61
N ARG A 27 9.29 57.83 -16.59
CA ARG A 27 10.28 56.77 -16.75
C ARG A 27 10.12 55.68 -15.72
N PHE A 28 10.64 54.52 -16.05
CA PHE A 28 10.81 53.38 -15.15
C PHE A 28 12.08 53.56 -14.33
N ALA A 29 12.01 53.25 -13.05
CA ALA A 29 13.13 53.37 -12.14
C ALA A 29 13.63 51.96 -11.76
N ILE A 30 14.87 51.70 -12.14
CA ILE A 30 15.55 50.40 -11.95
C ILE A 30 16.32 50.37 -10.62
N PRO A 31 16.74 49.22 -10.10
CA PRO A 31 17.55 49.08 -8.92
C PRO A 31 18.86 49.90 -9.00
N GLY A 32 19.24 50.49 -7.89
CA GLY A 32 20.42 51.31 -7.77
C GLY A 32 20.09 52.73 -7.38
N LEU A 33 21.08 53.64 -7.53
CA LEU A 33 20.93 55.07 -7.23
C LEU A 33 20.16 55.74 -8.37
N ASN A 34 19.06 56.40 -8.03
CA ASN A 34 18.24 57.16 -8.95
C ASN A 34 18.18 58.62 -8.52
N PHE A 35 18.05 59.52 -9.50
CA PHE A 35 17.91 60.95 -9.30
C PHE A 35 16.55 61.44 -9.80
N GLN A 36 15.93 62.34 -9.04
CA GLN A 36 14.70 63.02 -9.42
C GLN A 36 14.69 64.48 -8.95
N ILE A 37 13.88 65.32 -9.60
CA ILE A 37 13.66 66.70 -9.17
C ILE A 37 12.52 66.70 -8.15
N PRO A 38 12.76 67.08 -6.86
CA PRO A 38 11.82 66.82 -5.76
C PRO A 38 10.46 67.48 -5.90
N ILE A 39 10.35 68.61 -6.55
CA ILE A 39 9.11 69.38 -6.68
C ILE A 39 8.28 68.91 -7.87
N LEU A 40 8.95 68.45 -8.92
CA LEU A 40 8.31 68.10 -10.17
C LEU A 40 7.96 66.59 -10.27
N ASN A 41 8.77 65.76 -9.64
CA ASN A 41 8.70 64.33 -9.77
C ASN A 41 8.29 63.66 -8.45
N ILE A 42 7.45 62.66 -8.56
CA ILE A 42 7.10 61.72 -7.48
C ILE A 42 7.51 60.34 -7.95
N THR A 43 8.24 59.61 -7.11
CA THR A 43 8.57 58.21 -7.40
C THR A 43 7.72 57.29 -6.52
N ARG A 44 7.01 56.40 -7.14
CA ARG A 44 6.27 55.30 -6.47
C ARG A 44 7.04 54.01 -6.63
N ILE A 45 7.29 53.32 -5.50
CA ILE A 45 8.09 52.11 -5.42
C ILE A 45 7.22 50.97 -4.96
N ARG A 46 7.39 49.83 -5.61
CA ARG A 46 6.68 48.58 -5.32
C ARG A 46 7.67 47.40 -5.19
N ASP A 47 7.38 46.52 -4.25
CA ASP A 47 8.08 45.22 -4.09
C ASP A 47 7.63 44.30 -5.17
N VAL A 48 8.56 43.65 -5.86
CA VAL A 48 8.32 42.67 -6.94
C VAL A 48 8.57 41.23 -6.53
N ARG A 49 8.85 41.01 -5.24
CA ARG A 49 8.94 39.66 -4.69
C ARG A 49 7.58 38.96 -4.76
N GLU A 50 7.65 37.68 -4.68
CA GLU A 50 6.46 36.83 -4.56
C GLU A 50 5.76 37.08 -3.22
N HIS A 51 4.47 37.31 -3.27
CA HIS A 51 3.61 37.48 -2.11
C HIS A 51 2.68 36.29 -2.00
N THR A 52 2.69 35.67 -0.83
CA THR A 52 1.69 34.63 -0.49
C THR A 52 0.48 35.32 0.12
N MET A 53 -0.69 35.01 -0.39
CA MET A 53 -1.97 35.53 0.10
C MET A 53 -2.91 34.39 0.41
N GLU A 54 -3.55 34.47 1.57
CA GLU A 54 -4.54 33.49 1.99
C GLU A 54 -5.93 33.89 1.43
N ILE A 55 -6.60 32.94 0.80
CA ILE A 55 -8.00 33.09 0.40
C ILE A 55 -8.83 32.79 1.63
N THR A 56 -9.64 33.75 2.06
CA THR A 56 -10.56 33.56 3.19
C THR A 56 -11.50 32.38 2.89
N PRO A 57 -11.78 31.51 3.87
CA PRO A 57 -12.69 30.40 3.69
C PRO A 57 -14.01 30.82 3.08
N GLN A 58 -14.44 30.15 2.04
CA GLN A 58 -15.68 30.40 1.29
C GLN A 58 -16.61 29.20 1.39
N GLU A 59 -17.88 29.46 1.62
CA GLU A 59 -18.95 28.47 1.49
C GLU A 59 -19.35 28.36 0.02
N VAL A 60 -19.25 27.16 -0.52
CA VAL A 60 -19.50 26.85 -1.94
C VAL A 60 -20.41 25.64 -2.01
N ILE A 61 -21.37 25.67 -2.95
CA ILE A 61 -22.26 24.55 -3.22
C ILE A 61 -21.71 23.78 -4.42
N THR A 62 -21.45 22.50 -4.25
CA THR A 62 -21.01 21.60 -5.30
C THR A 62 -22.15 21.20 -6.23
N LYS A 63 -21.82 20.56 -7.36
CA LYS A 63 -22.78 20.09 -8.36
C LYS A 63 -23.82 19.12 -7.78
N ASP A 64 -23.44 18.32 -6.79
CA ASP A 64 -24.32 17.39 -6.05
C ASP A 64 -25.06 18.04 -4.88
N ASN A 65 -25.10 19.37 -4.85
CA ASN A 65 -25.83 20.21 -3.89
C ASN A 65 -25.35 20.04 -2.44
N VAL A 66 -24.06 19.76 -2.27
CA VAL A 66 -23.42 19.74 -0.94
C VAL A 66 -22.72 21.07 -0.69
N GLU A 67 -22.99 21.68 0.45
CA GLU A 67 -22.30 22.89 0.91
C GLU A 67 -20.96 22.51 1.53
N ILE A 68 -19.88 23.08 1.00
CA ILE A 68 -18.51 22.84 1.49
C ILE A 68 -17.81 24.16 1.83
N LYS A 69 -16.91 24.13 2.80
CA LYS A 69 -16.00 25.24 3.09
C LYS A 69 -14.66 24.98 2.42
N VAL A 70 -14.23 25.94 1.61
CA VAL A 70 -12.98 25.83 0.85
C VAL A 70 -12.11 27.04 1.15
N ASP A 71 -10.84 26.82 1.43
CA ASP A 71 -9.81 27.83 1.53
C ASP A 71 -8.57 27.47 0.70
N GLY A 72 -7.70 28.45 0.47
CA GLY A 72 -6.50 28.22 -0.31
C GLY A 72 -5.46 29.31 -0.14
N LEU A 73 -4.33 29.10 -0.79
CA LEU A 73 -3.21 30.00 -0.85
C LEU A 73 -2.89 30.33 -2.30
N ILE A 74 -2.54 31.59 -2.52
CA ILE A 74 -2.11 32.08 -3.84
C ILE A 74 -0.74 32.72 -3.70
N TRP A 75 0.16 32.39 -4.61
CA TRP A 75 1.46 33.02 -4.78
C TRP A 75 1.42 33.91 -6.02
N VAL A 76 1.58 35.20 -5.78
CA VAL A 76 1.48 36.23 -6.82
C VAL A 76 2.66 37.18 -6.71
N ARG A 77 3.20 37.55 -7.85
CA ARG A 77 4.22 38.59 -7.94
C ARG A 77 3.88 39.62 -9.01
N PRO A 78 4.26 40.87 -8.84
CA PRO A 78 4.28 41.85 -9.93
C PRO A 78 5.32 41.44 -10.98
N GLY A 79 5.01 41.60 -12.26
CA GLY A 79 5.96 41.38 -13.34
C GLY A 79 7.19 42.26 -13.20
N PHE A 80 8.31 41.88 -13.82
CA PHE A 80 9.57 42.58 -13.75
C PHE A 80 9.72 43.65 -14.82
N GLU A 81 8.91 43.59 -15.87
CA GLU A 81 8.97 44.50 -16.99
C GLU A 81 8.37 45.86 -16.66
N ALA A 82 8.85 46.92 -17.38
CA ALA A 82 8.35 48.25 -17.18
C ALA A 82 6.85 48.40 -17.44
N GLU A 83 6.33 47.68 -18.43
CA GLU A 83 4.89 47.68 -18.78
C GLU A 83 4.06 47.02 -17.68
N ASP A 84 4.51 45.91 -17.11
CA ASP A 84 3.80 45.24 -16.05
C ASP A 84 3.76 46.06 -14.77
N ILE A 85 4.89 46.65 -14.41
CA ILE A 85 4.94 47.56 -13.27
C ILE A 85 4.03 48.75 -13.48
N LYS A 86 3.99 49.34 -14.69
CA LYS A 86 3.09 50.40 -15.03
C LYS A 86 1.62 49.99 -14.88
N LYS A 87 1.24 48.84 -15.42
CA LYS A 87 -0.12 48.28 -15.26
C LYS A 87 -0.47 48.09 -13.78
N THR A 88 0.45 47.57 -12.97
CA THR A 88 0.23 47.34 -11.54
C THR A 88 -0.01 48.65 -10.76
N PHE A 89 0.47 49.78 -11.22
CA PHE A 89 0.23 51.10 -10.58
C PHE A 89 -1.02 51.80 -11.08
N TYR A 90 -1.37 51.68 -12.38
CA TYR A 90 -2.42 52.45 -12.99
C TYR A 90 -3.72 51.67 -13.24
N ASN A 91 -3.65 50.39 -13.47
CA ASN A 91 -4.84 49.60 -13.81
C ASN A 91 -5.60 49.11 -12.57
N ILE A 92 -4.94 49.11 -11.39
CA ILE A 92 -5.55 48.60 -10.18
C ILE A 92 -5.03 49.34 -8.94
N ASP A 93 -5.92 49.71 -8.06
CA ASP A 93 -5.57 50.40 -6.84
C ASP A 93 -4.98 49.42 -5.80
N ASN A 94 -5.77 48.47 -5.36
CA ASN A 94 -5.35 47.48 -4.39
C ASN A 94 -5.37 46.05 -5.01
N TRP A 95 -4.30 45.71 -5.71
CA TRP A 95 -4.16 44.45 -6.38
C TRP A 95 -4.26 43.23 -5.45
N LYS A 96 -3.76 43.33 -4.21
CA LYS A 96 -3.84 42.23 -3.25
C LYS A 96 -5.28 41.84 -2.95
N ARG A 97 -6.11 42.84 -2.65
CA ARG A 97 -7.53 42.63 -2.39
C ARG A 97 -8.27 42.13 -3.62
N ALA A 98 -7.98 42.71 -4.79
CA ALA A 98 -8.63 42.31 -6.02
C ALA A 98 -8.29 40.88 -6.42
N VAL A 99 -7.05 40.45 -6.30
CA VAL A 99 -6.65 39.05 -6.57
C VAL A 99 -7.35 38.08 -5.63
N ILE A 100 -7.46 38.39 -4.35
CA ILE A 100 -8.19 37.55 -3.39
C ILE A 100 -9.66 37.43 -3.78
N GLN A 101 -10.33 38.54 -4.11
CA GLN A 101 -11.74 38.52 -4.53
C GLN A 101 -11.96 37.77 -5.84
N LEU A 102 -11.03 37.95 -6.79
CA LEU A 102 -11.07 37.21 -8.06
C LEU A 102 -10.90 35.70 -7.82
N ALA A 103 -9.97 35.32 -6.96
CA ALA A 103 -9.75 33.93 -6.60
C ALA A 103 -10.96 33.30 -5.89
N GLN A 104 -11.60 34.03 -4.98
CA GLN A 104 -12.83 33.59 -4.31
C GLN A 104 -13.95 33.31 -5.31
N THR A 105 -14.11 34.18 -6.31
CA THR A 105 -15.13 34.01 -7.35
C THR A 105 -14.84 32.80 -8.24
N ASN A 106 -13.59 32.64 -8.68
CA ASN A 106 -13.20 31.51 -9.51
C ASN A 106 -13.23 30.19 -8.73
N LEU A 107 -12.84 30.16 -7.46
CA LEU A 107 -13.01 29.00 -6.60
C LEU A 107 -14.47 28.55 -6.56
N ARG A 108 -15.41 29.48 -6.32
CA ARG A 108 -16.83 29.15 -6.30
C ARG A 108 -17.31 28.59 -7.63
N GLN A 109 -16.83 29.10 -8.73
CA GLN A 109 -17.18 28.61 -10.07
C GLN A 109 -16.63 27.21 -10.32
N GLU A 110 -15.36 26.96 -10.05
CA GLU A 110 -14.73 25.66 -10.25
C GLU A 110 -15.39 24.55 -9.40
N PHE A 111 -15.60 24.81 -8.12
CA PHE A 111 -16.26 23.84 -7.24
C PHE A 111 -17.74 23.63 -7.57
N GLY A 112 -18.44 24.63 -8.09
CA GLY A 112 -19.83 24.52 -8.53
C GLY A 112 -20.03 23.56 -9.72
N HIS A 113 -18.98 23.28 -10.47
CA HIS A 113 -19.02 22.33 -11.60
C HIS A 113 -18.66 20.90 -11.22
N LEU A 114 -18.14 20.66 -10.02
CA LEU A 114 -17.63 19.38 -9.55
C LEU A 114 -18.53 18.79 -8.46
N THR A 115 -18.57 17.47 -8.39
CA THR A 115 -19.15 16.77 -7.25
C THR A 115 -18.19 16.81 -6.05
N LEU A 116 -18.68 16.51 -4.84
CA LEU A 116 -17.84 16.47 -3.64
C LEU A 116 -16.70 15.47 -3.79
N ASP A 117 -16.97 14.27 -4.29
CA ASP A 117 -15.96 13.23 -4.47
C ASP A 117 -14.89 13.66 -5.48
N GLU A 118 -15.29 14.26 -6.61
CA GLU A 118 -14.36 14.80 -7.60
C GLU A 118 -13.50 15.91 -7.01
N SER A 119 -14.08 16.78 -6.22
CA SER A 119 -13.38 17.89 -5.54
C SER A 119 -12.28 17.42 -4.58
N LEU A 120 -12.53 16.32 -3.87
CA LEU A 120 -11.57 15.74 -2.94
C LEU A 120 -10.40 15.03 -3.65
N ILE A 121 -10.67 14.42 -4.80
CA ILE A 121 -9.69 13.65 -5.57
C ILE A 121 -8.87 14.56 -6.49
N ALA A 122 -9.49 15.54 -7.12
CA ALA A 122 -8.91 16.33 -8.20
C ALA A 122 -8.28 17.66 -7.74
N ARG A 123 -7.84 17.77 -6.49
CA ARG A 123 -7.29 19.03 -5.92
C ARG A 123 -6.20 19.65 -6.78
N GLU A 124 -5.26 18.84 -7.27
CA GLU A 124 -4.17 19.35 -8.11
C GLU A 124 -4.65 19.91 -9.43
N ARG A 125 -5.60 19.23 -10.07
CA ARG A 125 -6.20 19.71 -11.33
C ARG A 125 -6.95 21.01 -11.12
N ILE A 126 -7.71 21.13 -10.04
CA ILE A 126 -8.43 22.37 -9.68
C ILE A 126 -7.43 23.50 -9.42
N SER A 127 -6.37 23.25 -8.68
CA SER A 127 -5.31 24.23 -8.41
C SER A 127 -4.64 24.72 -9.69
N GLN A 128 -4.39 23.82 -10.64
CA GLN A 128 -3.81 24.17 -11.93
C GLN A 128 -4.77 24.99 -12.78
N ASN A 129 -6.04 24.59 -12.93
CA ASN A 129 -7.05 25.34 -13.65
C ASN A 129 -7.23 26.75 -13.08
N LEU A 130 -7.33 26.85 -11.75
CA LEU A 130 -7.41 28.13 -11.07
C LEU A 130 -6.18 29.01 -11.33
N ARG A 131 -4.99 28.44 -11.28
CA ARG A 131 -3.76 29.15 -11.59
C ARG A 131 -3.80 29.73 -13.02
N GLU A 132 -4.14 28.92 -14.01
CA GLU A 132 -4.19 29.34 -15.42
C GLU A 132 -5.23 30.44 -15.66
N THR A 133 -6.41 30.27 -15.06
CA THR A 133 -7.50 31.24 -15.16
C THR A 133 -7.12 32.56 -14.48
N LEU A 134 -6.60 32.50 -13.26
CA LEU A 134 -6.17 33.67 -12.50
C LEU A 134 -5.01 34.38 -13.18
N ASP A 135 -3.99 33.65 -13.67
CA ASP A 135 -2.86 34.21 -14.38
C ASP A 135 -3.32 35.00 -15.62
N THR A 136 -4.24 34.43 -16.39
CA THR A 136 -4.80 35.10 -17.57
C THR A 136 -5.53 36.39 -17.20
N MET A 137 -6.35 36.38 -16.15
CA MET A 137 -7.11 37.56 -15.72
C MET A 137 -6.24 38.63 -15.06
N THR A 138 -5.14 38.25 -14.39
CA THR A 138 -4.27 39.19 -13.69
C THR A 138 -3.19 39.82 -14.57
N LYS A 139 -2.98 39.32 -15.80
CA LYS A 139 -2.05 39.90 -16.79
C LYS A 139 -2.37 41.34 -17.12
N ASP A 140 -3.65 41.71 -17.17
CA ASP A 140 -4.08 43.09 -17.41
C ASP A 140 -3.69 44.05 -16.29
N TRP A 141 -3.39 43.51 -15.11
CA TRP A 141 -2.89 44.25 -13.96
C TRP A 141 -1.36 44.19 -13.82
N GLY A 142 -0.67 43.48 -14.74
CA GLY A 142 0.78 43.30 -14.69
C GLY A 142 1.21 42.38 -13.55
N LEU A 143 0.38 41.42 -13.18
CA LEU A 143 0.67 40.44 -12.13
C LEU A 143 0.82 39.05 -12.76
N GLU A 144 1.66 38.25 -12.16
CA GLU A 144 1.90 36.85 -12.51
C GLU A 144 1.53 35.96 -11.33
N VAL A 145 0.65 34.97 -11.57
CA VAL A 145 0.26 33.96 -10.57
C VAL A 145 1.17 32.75 -10.72
N SER A 146 2.09 32.61 -9.78
CA SER A 146 3.07 31.50 -9.81
C SER A 146 2.42 30.18 -9.44
N LYS A 147 1.62 30.18 -8.36
CA LYS A 147 1.00 28.96 -7.82
C LYS A 147 -0.33 29.28 -7.14
N VAL A 148 -1.25 28.34 -7.22
CA VAL A 148 -2.47 28.30 -6.40
C VAL A 148 -2.52 26.94 -5.72
N GLU A 149 -2.90 26.90 -4.45
CA GLU A 149 -3.00 25.69 -3.68
C GLU A 149 -4.26 25.69 -2.81
N ILE A 150 -5.01 24.60 -2.86
CA ILE A 150 -6.19 24.41 -2.02
C ILE A 150 -5.72 23.83 -0.69
N LYS A 151 -5.93 24.57 0.39
CA LYS A 151 -5.49 24.21 1.73
C LYS A 151 -6.47 23.23 2.38
N LEU A 152 -7.76 23.55 2.38
CA LEU A 152 -8.79 22.75 3.01
C LEU A 152 -10.04 22.65 2.13
N ILE A 153 -10.67 21.49 2.12
CA ILE A 153 -12.03 21.26 1.63
C ILE A 153 -12.75 20.55 2.79
N ASP A 154 -13.66 21.25 3.42
CA ASP A 154 -14.36 20.75 4.62
C ASP A 154 -15.87 20.63 4.36
N PRO A 155 -16.37 19.42 4.14
CA PRO A 155 -17.80 19.17 4.03
C PRO A 155 -18.47 19.20 5.41
N PRO A 156 -19.81 19.33 5.49
CA PRO A 156 -20.59 19.25 6.73
C PRO A 156 -20.32 17.94 7.49
N SER A 157 -20.44 17.99 8.80
CA SER A 157 -20.11 16.89 9.70
C SER A 157 -20.88 15.60 9.45
N ASP A 158 -22.15 15.69 9.09
CA ASP A 158 -23.05 14.58 8.77
C ASP A 158 -22.65 13.89 7.46
N ILE A 159 -22.34 14.67 6.43
CA ILE A 159 -21.77 14.15 5.15
C ILE A 159 -20.42 13.47 5.41
N LYS A 160 -19.55 14.10 6.20
CA LYS A 160 -18.24 13.55 6.55
C LYS A 160 -18.37 12.21 7.30
N ALA A 161 -19.32 12.11 8.24
CA ALA A 161 -19.61 10.86 8.96
C ALA A 161 -20.15 9.77 8.01
N ALA A 162 -21.06 10.13 7.10
CA ALA A 162 -21.59 9.20 6.09
C ALA A 162 -20.48 8.69 5.15
N MET A 163 -19.62 9.57 4.66
CA MET A 163 -18.46 9.22 3.82
C MET A 163 -17.47 8.30 4.54
N HIS A 164 -17.18 8.57 5.83
CA HIS A 164 -16.34 7.69 6.64
C HIS A 164 -16.93 6.29 6.75
N LYS A 165 -18.23 6.19 7.03
CA LYS A 165 -18.92 4.90 7.12
C LYS A 165 -18.91 4.14 5.79
N GLN A 166 -19.20 4.83 4.69
CA GLN A 166 -19.13 4.25 3.35
C GLN A 166 -17.72 3.75 3.00
N LYS A 167 -16.71 4.58 3.25
CA LYS A 167 -15.30 4.23 2.98
C LYS A 167 -14.83 3.06 3.83
N SER A 168 -15.23 3.02 5.11
CA SER A 168 -14.94 1.89 6.01
C SER A 168 -15.55 0.59 5.48
N ALA A 169 -16.84 0.61 5.09
CA ALA A 169 -17.52 -0.56 4.53
C ALA A 169 -16.89 -1.02 3.20
N GLU A 170 -16.48 -0.08 2.35
CA GLU A 170 -15.78 -0.42 1.10
C GLU A 170 -14.40 -1.03 1.35
N GLN A 171 -13.64 -0.47 2.29
CA GLN A 171 -12.34 -1.03 2.69
C GLN A 171 -12.48 -2.44 3.27
N GLU A 172 -13.49 -2.65 4.12
CA GLU A 172 -13.78 -3.97 4.68
C GLU A 172 -14.14 -4.99 3.59
N ARG A 173 -15.00 -4.60 2.65
CA ARG A 173 -15.34 -5.43 1.49
C ARG A 173 -14.11 -5.75 0.63
N ARG A 174 -13.23 -4.77 0.39
CA ARG A 174 -11.98 -4.97 -0.35
C ARG A 174 -11.04 -5.91 0.39
N ALA A 175 -10.91 -5.75 1.71
CA ALA A 175 -10.10 -6.62 2.57
C ALA A 175 -10.61 -8.06 2.58
N MET A 176 -11.93 -8.27 2.72
CA MET A 176 -12.54 -9.60 2.61
C MET A 176 -12.31 -10.26 1.26
N LYS A 177 -12.44 -9.50 0.16
CA LYS A 177 -12.17 -10.01 -1.18
C LYS A 177 -10.69 -10.41 -1.33
N LEU A 178 -9.77 -9.59 -0.86
CA LEU A 178 -8.34 -9.88 -0.92
C LEU A 178 -7.97 -11.13 -0.09
N LEU A 179 -8.53 -11.24 1.10
CA LEU A 179 -8.36 -12.43 1.95
C LEU A 179 -8.91 -13.71 1.30
N ALA A 180 -10.08 -13.61 0.67
CA ALA A 180 -10.68 -14.75 -0.05
C ALA A 180 -9.82 -15.17 -1.26
N THR A 181 -9.33 -14.19 -2.04
CA THR A 181 -8.42 -14.45 -3.16
C THR A 181 -7.10 -15.06 -2.67
N GLY A 182 -6.50 -14.51 -1.63
CA GLY A 182 -5.27 -15.07 -1.05
C GLY A 182 -5.44 -16.50 -0.50
N ARG A 183 -6.59 -16.81 0.11
CA ARG A 183 -6.89 -18.18 0.55
C ARG A 183 -7.06 -19.14 -0.64
N TYR A 184 -7.70 -18.68 -1.71
CA TYR A 184 -7.84 -19.49 -2.93
C TYR A 184 -6.48 -19.77 -3.57
N GLU A 185 -5.64 -18.75 -3.73
CA GLU A 185 -4.29 -18.89 -4.28
C GLU A 185 -3.41 -19.79 -3.40
N ALA A 186 -3.48 -19.65 -2.07
CA ALA A 186 -2.77 -20.52 -1.14
C ALA A 186 -3.21 -21.99 -1.28
N ALA A 187 -4.52 -22.25 -1.34
CA ALA A 187 -5.05 -23.60 -1.51
C ALA A 187 -4.65 -24.22 -2.87
N GLU A 188 -4.57 -23.41 -3.92
CA GLU A 188 -4.09 -23.86 -5.23
C GLU A 188 -2.60 -24.22 -5.19
N GLN A 189 -1.78 -23.41 -4.53
CA GLN A 189 -0.36 -23.70 -4.33
C GLN A 189 -0.14 -24.95 -3.46
N ASP A 190 -0.90 -25.11 -2.40
CA ASP A 190 -0.85 -26.30 -1.54
C ASP A 190 -1.24 -27.58 -2.31
N LYS A 191 -2.25 -27.48 -3.17
CA LYS A 191 -2.63 -28.57 -4.06
C LYS A 191 -1.49 -28.94 -5.02
N LEU A 192 -0.88 -27.95 -5.68
CA LEU A 192 0.25 -28.17 -6.59
C LEU A 192 1.44 -28.76 -5.85
N ALA A 193 1.79 -28.23 -4.67
CA ALA A 193 2.85 -28.74 -3.84
C ALA A 193 2.59 -30.21 -3.42
N SER A 194 1.35 -30.53 -3.03
CA SER A 194 0.96 -31.89 -2.68
C SER A 194 1.09 -32.89 -3.85
N ILE A 195 0.72 -32.46 -5.05
CA ILE A 195 0.89 -33.26 -6.27
C ILE A 195 2.38 -33.51 -6.55
N GLN A 196 3.19 -32.45 -6.50
CA GLN A 196 4.64 -32.56 -6.72
C GLN A 196 5.33 -33.48 -5.70
N ILE A 197 4.93 -33.41 -4.43
CA ILE A 197 5.44 -34.30 -3.37
C ILE A 197 5.02 -35.74 -3.64
N ALA A 198 3.78 -35.98 -4.05
CA ALA A 198 3.28 -37.30 -4.37
C ALA A 198 3.99 -37.90 -5.60
N ASP A 199 4.19 -37.12 -6.64
CA ASP A 199 4.93 -37.53 -7.84
C ASP A 199 6.40 -37.79 -7.52
N GLY A 200 7.05 -36.92 -6.71
CA GLY A 200 8.40 -37.14 -6.26
C GLY A 200 8.59 -38.42 -5.42
N LYS A 201 7.62 -38.70 -4.52
CA LYS A 201 7.62 -39.98 -3.75
C LYS A 201 7.48 -41.18 -4.66
N LYS A 202 6.53 -41.15 -5.59
CA LYS A 202 6.32 -42.22 -6.57
C LYS A 202 7.58 -42.48 -7.41
N GLU A 203 8.21 -41.43 -7.91
CA GLU A 203 9.45 -41.53 -8.69
C GLU A 203 10.62 -42.09 -7.87
N ALA A 204 10.73 -41.64 -6.61
CA ALA A 204 11.72 -42.16 -5.68
C ALA A 204 11.52 -43.65 -5.39
N GLU A 205 10.27 -44.11 -5.15
CA GLU A 205 9.95 -45.52 -4.93
C GLU A 205 10.24 -46.39 -6.17
N ILE A 206 9.93 -45.87 -7.35
CA ILE A 206 10.25 -46.57 -8.63
C ILE A 206 11.77 -46.69 -8.76
N LYS A 207 12.53 -45.63 -8.57
CA LYS A 207 14.00 -45.68 -8.65
C LYS A 207 14.62 -46.61 -7.61
N VAL A 208 14.08 -46.64 -6.41
CA VAL A 208 14.52 -47.57 -5.36
C VAL A 208 14.19 -49.02 -5.75
N ALA A 209 13.01 -49.27 -6.29
CA ALA A 209 12.62 -50.62 -6.75
C ALA A 209 13.47 -51.08 -7.95
N GLU A 210 13.73 -50.20 -8.92
CA GLU A 210 14.62 -50.49 -10.06
C GLU A 210 16.05 -50.74 -9.61
N GLY A 211 16.54 -49.93 -8.65
CA GLY A 211 17.87 -50.13 -8.04
C GLY A 211 18.00 -51.48 -7.31
N LYS A 212 16.97 -51.86 -6.57
CA LYS A 212 16.91 -53.17 -5.92
C LYS A 212 16.84 -54.33 -6.94
N ALA A 213 16.02 -54.22 -7.97
CA ALA A 213 15.92 -55.23 -9.04
C ALA A 213 17.29 -55.41 -9.73
N ARG A 214 17.95 -54.29 -10.09
CA ARG A 214 19.27 -54.32 -10.71
C ARG A 214 20.37 -54.85 -9.80
N ALA A 215 20.28 -54.59 -8.50
CA ALA A 215 21.20 -55.16 -7.51
C ALA A 215 21.03 -56.67 -7.40
N ILE A 216 19.79 -57.18 -7.39
CA ILE A 216 19.47 -58.64 -7.39
C ILE A 216 19.95 -59.30 -8.67
N GLU A 217 19.76 -58.67 -9.83
CA GLU A 217 20.23 -59.13 -11.12
C GLU A 217 21.75 -59.29 -11.16
N LEU A 218 22.49 -58.27 -10.70
CA LEU A 218 23.95 -58.28 -10.59
C LEU A 218 24.45 -59.35 -9.61
N VAL A 219 23.76 -59.52 -8.47
CA VAL A 219 24.08 -60.58 -7.49
C VAL A 219 23.85 -61.95 -8.11
N ASN A 220 22.75 -62.17 -8.83
CA ASN A 220 22.47 -63.44 -9.49
C ASN A 220 23.48 -63.74 -10.62
N GLU A 221 23.83 -62.75 -11.43
CA GLU A 221 24.87 -62.91 -12.47
C GLU A 221 26.26 -63.21 -11.85
N ALA A 222 26.61 -62.55 -10.78
CA ALA A 222 27.81 -62.84 -10.03
C ALA A 222 27.77 -64.27 -9.39
N ALA A 223 26.59 -64.66 -8.87
CA ALA A 223 26.42 -65.96 -8.30
C ALA A 223 26.53 -67.08 -9.36
N GLU A 224 25.98 -66.93 -10.53
CA GLU A 224 26.14 -67.90 -11.63
C GLU A 224 27.57 -68.00 -12.12
N LYS A 225 28.33 -66.92 -12.17
CA LYS A 225 29.73 -66.91 -12.62
C LYS A 225 30.72 -67.47 -11.60
N PHE A 226 30.55 -67.23 -10.33
CA PHE A 226 31.54 -67.50 -9.28
C PHE A 226 31.15 -68.61 -8.28
N PHE A 227 29.84 -69.00 -8.19
CA PHE A 227 29.41 -69.98 -7.20
C PHE A 227 29.29 -71.39 -7.83
N LYS A 228 30.40 -72.05 -8.10
CA LYS A 228 30.43 -73.44 -8.44
C LYS A 228 30.82 -74.29 -7.24
N GLY A 229 29.99 -75.22 -6.81
CA GLY A 229 30.26 -76.16 -5.71
C GLY A 229 29.89 -75.63 -4.30
N ASN A 230 30.68 -75.89 -3.27
CA ASN A 230 30.41 -75.61 -1.85
C ASN A 230 30.13 -74.14 -1.51
N ALA A 231 30.39 -73.19 -2.41
CA ALA A 231 30.09 -71.78 -2.23
C ALA A 231 28.59 -71.48 -2.12
N LYS A 232 27.72 -72.32 -2.71
CA LYS A 232 26.24 -72.19 -2.57
C LYS A 232 25.74 -72.43 -1.15
N GLU A 233 26.39 -73.39 -0.46
CA GLU A 233 26.05 -73.70 0.94
C GLU A 233 26.55 -72.64 1.88
N LEU A 234 27.77 -72.12 1.63
CA LEU A 234 28.35 -71.01 2.45
C LEU A 234 27.47 -69.73 2.39
N LYS A 235 26.95 -69.37 1.19
CA LYS A 235 26.07 -68.25 1.03
C LYS A 235 24.68 -68.46 1.65
N ARG A 236 24.17 -69.70 1.64
CA ARG A 236 22.96 -70.03 2.38
C ARG A 236 23.14 -69.86 3.88
N LEU A 237 24.30 -70.24 4.42
CA LEU A 237 24.64 -70.07 5.84
C LEU A 237 24.80 -68.58 6.20
N GLU A 238 25.44 -67.77 5.37
CA GLU A 238 25.57 -66.33 5.61
C GLU A 238 24.18 -65.63 5.56
N MET A 239 23.33 -65.95 4.60
CA MET A 239 21.97 -65.40 4.54
C MET A 239 21.08 -65.85 5.70
N THR A 240 21.24 -67.07 6.20
CA THR A 240 20.57 -67.53 7.43
C THR A 240 21.13 -66.81 8.68
N GLU A 241 22.44 -66.56 8.77
CA GLU A 241 23.06 -65.82 9.86
C GLU A 241 22.57 -64.35 9.87
N GLU A 242 22.48 -63.69 8.72
CA GLU A 242 22.00 -62.29 8.61
C GLU A 242 20.51 -62.18 8.93
N SER A 243 19.70 -63.14 8.51
CA SER A 243 18.30 -63.27 8.91
C SER A 243 18.14 -63.54 10.40
N LEU A 244 19.04 -64.30 10.99
CA LEU A 244 19.10 -64.58 12.42
C LEU A 244 19.49 -63.37 13.28
N LYS A 245 20.39 -62.54 12.78
CA LYS A 245 20.78 -61.28 13.46
C LYS A 245 19.67 -60.24 13.54
N ASN A 246 18.80 -60.22 12.57
CA ASN A 246 17.71 -59.23 12.44
C ASN A 246 16.35 -59.68 13.00
N ASN A 247 16.17 -60.97 13.40
CA ASN A 247 14.92 -61.52 13.91
C ASN A 247 15.12 -62.27 15.24
N THR A 248 14.61 -61.77 16.31
CA THR A 248 14.87 -62.21 17.72
C THR A 248 13.94 -63.33 18.23
N LYS A 249 13.14 -63.98 17.41
CA LYS A 249 12.25 -65.09 17.88
C LYS A 249 12.32 -66.30 16.97
N PHE A 250 12.98 -67.37 17.42
CA PHE A 250 12.97 -68.70 16.83
C PHE A 250 12.31 -69.70 17.75
N ILE A 251 11.42 -70.55 17.19
CA ILE A 251 10.89 -71.74 17.86
C ILE A 251 11.57 -72.93 17.24
N ILE A 252 12.35 -73.68 18.07
CA ILE A 252 13.02 -74.94 17.66
C ILE A 252 12.05 -76.07 17.91
N THR A 253 11.60 -76.74 16.83
CA THR A 253 10.83 -77.97 16.89
C THR A 253 11.69 -79.16 16.52
N GLN A 254 11.33 -80.36 17.02
CA GLN A 254 12.12 -81.61 16.93
C GLN A 254 12.36 -82.12 15.50
N GLU A 255 11.78 -81.49 14.46
CA GLU A 255 11.87 -81.93 13.04
C GLU A 255 12.67 -80.95 12.14
N GLY A 256 13.53 -80.12 12.67
CA GLY A 256 14.34 -79.20 11.90
C GLY A 256 13.85 -77.75 11.96
N ILE A 257 14.73 -76.78 11.57
CA ILE A 257 14.47 -75.35 11.59
C ILE A 257 13.57 -75.00 10.43
N THR A 258 12.29 -74.77 10.68
CA THR A 258 11.39 -74.14 9.72
C THR A 258 11.18 -72.67 10.08
N PRO A 259 11.42 -71.74 9.18
CA PRO A 259 11.18 -70.33 9.47
C PRO A 259 9.67 -70.04 9.44
N SER A 260 9.06 -69.90 10.60
CA SER A 260 7.69 -69.36 10.70
C SER A 260 7.74 -67.87 10.88
N LEU A 261 7.24 -67.12 9.91
CA LEU A 261 7.09 -65.66 9.94
C LEU A 261 5.93 -65.32 10.90
N LEU A 262 6.25 -64.87 12.11
CA LEU A 262 5.28 -64.21 12.97
C LEU A 262 5.25 -62.74 12.61
N ILE A 263 4.25 -62.31 11.82
CA ILE A 263 3.93 -60.93 11.58
C ILE A 263 3.14 -60.43 12.78
N GLY A 264 3.76 -59.49 13.51
CA GLY A 264 3.27 -58.59 14.52
C GLY A 264 1.90 -58.83 15.19
N ASP A 265 1.86 -58.50 16.48
CA ASP A 265 0.71 -58.54 17.41
C ASP A 265 -0.68 -58.49 16.75
N MET A 266 -1.20 -59.67 16.39
CA MET A 266 -2.64 -59.86 16.29
C MET A 266 -3.08 -60.70 17.50
N PRO A 267 -4.10 -60.26 18.23
CA PRO A 267 -4.66 -61.07 19.32
C PRO A 267 -5.31 -62.32 18.68
N ILE A 268 -4.84 -63.48 19.14
CA ILE A 268 -5.41 -64.79 18.77
C ILE A 268 -6.79 -64.86 19.39
N THR A 269 -7.82 -64.73 18.61
CA THR A 269 -9.18 -65.11 19.03
C THR A 269 -9.32 -66.60 18.75
N THR A 270 -9.34 -67.42 19.84
CA THR A 270 -9.79 -68.79 19.74
C THR A 270 -11.30 -68.82 19.57
N PRO A 271 -11.86 -69.56 18.59
CA PRO A 271 -13.30 -69.66 18.48
C PRO A 271 -13.82 -70.58 19.59
N ASP A 272 -14.89 -70.12 20.23
CA ASP A 272 -15.65 -70.91 21.18
C ASP A 272 -16.44 -71.99 20.45
N ASP A 273 -16.75 -73.09 21.13
CA ASP A 273 -17.39 -74.27 20.59
C ASP A 273 -18.78 -74.05 19.89
N ASN A 274 -19.25 -72.82 19.83
CA ASN A 274 -20.50 -72.35 19.24
C ASN A 274 -20.37 -71.29 18.12
N GLY A 275 -19.21 -71.04 17.58
CA GLY A 275 -19.05 -70.25 16.36
C GLY A 275 -19.44 -68.77 16.43
N LYS A 276 -19.51 -68.16 17.62
CA LYS A 276 -19.77 -66.70 17.80
C LYS A 276 -18.51 -65.95 18.14
N MET A 277 -18.17 -64.95 17.34
CA MET A 277 -17.09 -63.97 17.61
C MET A 277 -17.49 -63.01 18.74
N LEU A 278 -16.79 -63.04 19.85
CA LEU A 278 -16.88 -62.04 20.92
C LEU A 278 -15.86 -60.95 20.71
N SER A 279 -16.33 -59.77 20.41
CA SER A 279 -15.53 -58.57 20.38
C SER A 279 -15.45 -57.96 21.80
N ASN A 280 -14.29 -58.05 22.46
CA ASN A 280 -14.01 -57.32 23.69
C ASN A 280 -13.43 -55.94 23.32
N VAL A 281 -14.28 -54.95 23.41
CA VAL A 281 -13.86 -53.55 23.47
C VAL A 281 -13.53 -53.24 24.93
N ALA A 282 -12.26 -53.13 25.26
CA ALA A 282 -11.84 -52.62 26.55
C ALA A 282 -11.96 -51.09 26.54
N ALA A 283 -12.88 -50.59 27.32
CA ALA A 283 -13.04 -49.21 27.67
C ALA A 283 -11.84 -48.74 28.49
N ALA A 284 -11.12 -47.75 27.96
CA ALA A 284 -10.17 -46.96 28.76
C ALA A 284 -10.91 -45.76 29.37
N SER A 285 -10.85 -45.74 30.66
CA SER A 285 -11.50 -44.82 31.60
C SER A 285 -11.10 -43.36 31.34
N SER A 286 -12.12 -42.53 31.32
CA SER A 286 -12.11 -41.11 31.55
C SER A 286 -11.77 -40.83 33.02
N THR A 287 -10.83 -39.96 33.27
CA THR A 287 -10.70 -39.26 34.55
C THR A 287 -11.07 -37.80 34.34
N ASP A 288 -12.15 -37.48 35.03
CA ASP A 288 -12.57 -36.13 35.41
C ASP A 288 -11.46 -35.33 36.06
N THR A 289 -11.43 -34.06 35.74
CA THR A 289 -11.10 -33.01 36.70
C THR A 289 -11.94 -31.78 36.45
N ASP A 290 -13.03 -31.71 37.21
CA ASP A 290 -13.72 -30.50 37.62
C ASP A 290 -12.75 -29.52 38.33
N SER A 291 -12.82 -28.26 38.00
CA SER A 291 -12.57 -27.17 38.94
C SER A 291 -13.33 -25.91 38.55
N LYS A 292 -14.43 -25.73 39.26
CA LYS A 292 -15.00 -24.52 39.84
C LYS A 292 -14.10 -23.28 39.91
N SER A 293 -14.70 -22.15 39.54
CA SER A 293 -14.86 -20.92 40.35
C SER A 293 -15.67 -19.93 39.54
N GLN A 294 -16.89 -19.59 39.85
CA GLN A 294 -17.42 -18.65 40.84
C GLN A 294 -16.83 -17.23 40.69
N SER A 295 -17.68 -16.38 40.07
CA SER A 295 -18.28 -15.15 40.67
C SER A 295 -17.35 -14.07 41.20
N SER A 296 -17.58 -12.86 40.70
CA SER A 296 -17.97 -11.64 41.42
C SER A 296 -18.09 -10.51 40.37
N LYS A 297 -19.18 -9.91 40.16
CA LYS A 297 -19.92 -8.79 40.78
C LYS A 297 -19.04 -7.77 41.49
N SER A 298 -19.08 -6.57 40.98
CA SER A 298 -19.37 -5.23 41.59
C SER A 298 -18.66 -4.15 40.78
N ASP A 299 -19.44 -3.20 40.26
CA ASP A 299 -19.61 -1.83 40.75
C ASP A 299 -18.30 -0.99 40.77
N ASP A 300 -18.14 -0.11 39.78
CA ASP A 300 -18.29 1.35 39.81
C ASP A 300 -18.26 1.92 38.42
#